data_7ec78fc1eeba1b3c2e1dd22d079137c2
#
_entry.id   7ec78fc1eeba1b3c2e1dd22d079137c2
#
_cell.length_a   1.000
_cell.length_b   1.000
_cell.length_c   1.000
_cell.angle_alpha   90.00
_cell.angle_beta   90.00
_cell.angle_gamma   90.00
#
_symmetry.space_group_name_H-M   'P 1'
#
loop_
_entity.id
_entity.type
_entity.pdbx_description
1 polymer ?
#
loop_
_entity_poly.entity_id
_entity_poly.type
_entity_poly.pdbx_seq_one_letter_code
_entity_poly.pdbx_strand_id
1 'polypeptide(L)'
;MNSKPGNKPLRTTPAITVAAVFCLGLAACDQKPSAVKVGQDIDRTIDKTGQQITQAADKVEDKMDQARSAVSEKAASAGATIADATITAKVKSALIAEPGLKSTGIDVVTEKGVVSLFGTTVSDASRDRATQLAAAVEGVKAVENNLAVVQGS
;
A
#
# COMPACT_ATOMS: atom_id res chain seq x y z
N MET A 1 47.76 -9.53 5.59
CA MET A 1 46.87 -10.05 6.63
C MET A 1 45.45 -9.86 6.10
N ASN A 2 45.02 -10.78 5.44
CA ASN A 2 43.92 -11.74 5.44
C ASN A 2 42.57 -11.16 5.93
N SER A 3 41.73 -10.74 5.02
CA SER A 3 40.30 -10.54 5.24
C SER A 3 39.52 -11.45 4.30
N LYS A 4 38.92 -12.44 4.91
CA LYS A 4 38.14 -13.52 4.38
C LYS A 4 36.78 -13.02 3.86
N PRO A 5 36.31 -13.32 2.65
CA PRO A 5 34.95 -12.99 2.21
C PRO A 5 33.95 -13.97 2.79
N GLY A 6 32.95 -13.43 3.50
CA GLY A 6 31.82 -14.16 4.04
C GLY A 6 30.89 -14.68 2.95
N ASN A 7 30.81 -15.98 2.84
CA ASN A 7 29.90 -16.74 1.98
C ASN A 7 28.47 -16.61 2.54
N LYS A 8 27.56 -15.97 1.80
CA LYS A 8 26.11 -16.01 2.06
C LYS A 8 25.55 -17.26 1.40
N PRO A 9 24.81 -18.12 2.11
CA PRO A 9 24.18 -19.28 1.49
C PRO A 9 23.00 -18.83 0.61
N LEU A 10 23.02 -19.26 -0.65
CA LEU A 10 21.87 -19.23 -1.56
C LEU A 10 20.74 -20.05 -0.93
N ARG A 11 19.61 -19.39 -0.71
CA ARG A 11 18.35 -20.05 -0.38
C ARG A 11 17.83 -20.73 -1.66
N THR A 12 17.99 -22.02 -1.72
CA THR A 12 17.40 -22.94 -2.70
C THR A 12 15.88 -22.91 -2.55
N THR A 13 15.18 -22.46 -3.57
CA THR A 13 13.73 -22.62 -3.72
C THR A 13 13.44 -24.07 -4.07
N PRO A 14 12.51 -24.76 -3.39
CA PRO A 14 12.09 -26.10 -3.81
C PRO A 14 11.23 -25.98 -5.08
N ALA A 15 11.74 -26.53 -6.16
CA ALA A 15 10.98 -26.80 -7.36
C ALA A 15 9.90 -27.83 -7.04
N ILE A 16 8.64 -27.44 -7.16
CA ILE A 16 7.49 -28.35 -7.08
C ILE A 16 7.44 -29.13 -8.38
N THR A 17 8.01 -30.32 -8.37
CA THR A 17 7.84 -31.33 -9.42
C THR A 17 6.46 -31.97 -9.27
N VAL A 18 5.53 -31.55 -10.13
CA VAL A 18 4.26 -32.27 -10.32
C VAL A 18 4.58 -33.55 -11.10
N ALA A 19 4.71 -34.64 -10.39
CA ALA A 19 4.82 -35.98 -10.99
C ALA A 19 3.41 -36.45 -11.33
N ALA A 20 3.07 -36.42 -12.61
CA ALA A 20 1.87 -37.08 -13.14
C ALA A 20 2.12 -38.59 -13.15
N VAL A 21 1.57 -39.29 -12.17
CA VAL A 21 1.53 -40.77 -12.17
C VAL A 21 0.28 -41.18 -12.91
N PHE A 22 0.49 -41.57 -14.17
CA PHE A 22 -0.51 -42.22 -15.00
C PHE A 22 -0.31 -43.74 -14.81
N CYS A 23 -0.99 -44.33 -13.85
CA CYS A 23 -1.04 -45.78 -13.72
C CYS A 23 -2.26 -46.34 -14.44
N LEU A 24 -2.01 -46.85 -15.64
CA LEU A 24 -2.93 -47.81 -16.28
C LEU A 24 -2.81 -49.16 -15.56
N GLY A 25 -3.82 -49.46 -14.77
CA GLY A 25 -4.03 -50.78 -14.19
C GLY A 25 -5.31 -51.38 -14.78
N LEU A 26 -5.18 -52.13 -15.89
CA LEU A 26 -6.21 -53.05 -16.35
C LEU A 26 -6.11 -54.33 -15.52
N ALA A 27 -7.01 -54.49 -14.56
CA ALA A 27 -7.29 -55.79 -13.99
C ALA A 27 -8.80 -56.06 -14.14
N ALA A 28 -9.07 -57.04 -14.99
CA ALA A 28 -10.37 -57.59 -15.23
C ALA A 28 -10.96 -58.20 -13.96
N CYS A 29 -12.22 -57.82 -13.62
CA CYS A 29 -13.14 -58.65 -12.86
C CYS A 29 -14.55 -58.39 -13.32
N ASP A 30 -15.09 -59.40 -13.92
CA ASP A 30 -16.44 -59.75 -14.28
C ASP A 30 -17.43 -59.38 -13.13
N GLN A 31 -18.05 -58.22 -13.23
CA GLN A 31 -19.32 -57.91 -12.61
C GLN A 31 -20.06 -56.95 -13.50
N LYS A 32 -21.13 -57.41 -14.14
CA LYS A 32 -22.06 -56.54 -14.88
C LYS A 32 -22.64 -55.50 -13.92
N PRO A 33 -22.23 -54.25 -13.96
CA PRO A 33 -22.96 -53.19 -13.26
C PRO A 33 -24.20 -52.91 -14.10
N SER A 34 -25.36 -53.00 -13.46
CA SER A 34 -26.63 -52.59 -14.07
C SER A 34 -26.46 -51.13 -14.51
N ALA A 35 -26.66 -50.86 -15.81
CA ALA A 35 -26.45 -49.53 -16.43
C ALA A 35 -27.16 -48.37 -15.71
N VAL A 36 -28.17 -48.68 -14.93
CA VAL A 36 -28.93 -47.74 -14.10
C VAL A 36 -28.11 -47.18 -12.91
N LYS A 37 -27.25 -48.02 -12.28
CA LYS A 37 -26.42 -47.53 -11.15
C LYS A 37 -25.28 -46.63 -11.56
N VAL A 38 -24.68 -46.93 -12.73
CA VAL A 38 -23.58 -46.10 -13.27
C VAL A 38 -24.06 -44.68 -13.64
N GLY A 39 -25.29 -44.55 -14.19
CA GLY A 39 -25.87 -43.22 -14.47
C GLY A 39 -26.10 -42.36 -13.23
N GLN A 40 -26.62 -42.99 -12.15
CA GLN A 40 -26.88 -42.26 -10.91
C GLN A 40 -25.62 -41.81 -10.15
N ASP A 41 -24.57 -42.57 -10.24
CA ASP A 41 -23.29 -42.22 -9.62
C ASP A 41 -22.54 -41.13 -10.44
N ILE A 42 -22.69 -41.08 -11.75
CA ILE A 42 -22.17 -40.02 -12.61
C ILE A 42 -22.90 -38.70 -12.33
N ASP A 43 -24.23 -38.72 -12.26
CA ASP A 43 -25.02 -37.51 -11.98
C ASP A 43 -24.67 -36.91 -10.61
N ARG A 44 -24.53 -37.73 -9.57
CA ARG A 44 -24.11 -37.27 -8.25
C ARG A 44 -22.69 -36.72 -8.21
N THR A 45 -21.81 -37.23 -9.05
CA THR A 45 -20.44 -36.74 -9.15
C THR A 45 -20.38 -35.42 -9.88
N ILE A 46 -21.18 -35.22 -10.91
CA ILE A 46 -21.28 -33.97 -11.66
C ILE A 46 -21.86 -32.86 -10.78
N ASP A 47 -22.93 -33.15 -10.02
CA ASP A 47 -23.53 -32.18 -9.11
C ASP A 47 -22.56 -31.72 -8.01
N LYS A 48 -21.82 -32.64 -7.40
CA LYS A 48 -20.80 -32.31 -6.41
C LYS A 48 -19.64 -31.51 -6.98
N THR A 49 -19.19 -31.86 -8.17
CA THR A 49 -18.11 -31.15 -8.85
C THR A 49 -18.56 -29.76 -9.28
N GLY A 50 -19.78 -29.61 -9.79
CA GLY A 50 -20.37 -28.31 -10.12
C GLY A 50 -20.45 -27.38 -8.93
N GLN A 51 -20.95 -27.87 -7.79
CA GLN A 51 -21.02 -27.08 -6.55
C GLN A 51 -19.64 -26.68 -6.01
N GLN A 52 -18.65 -27.53 -6.11
CA GLN A 52 -17.28 -27.23 -5.70
C GLN A 52 -16.62 -26.17 -6.61
N ILE A 53 -16.88 -26.22 -7.91
CA ILE A 53 -16.37 -25.23 -8.87
C ILE A 53 -17.00 -23.87 -8.62
N THR A 54 -18.31 -23.81 -8.38
CA THR A 54 -19.01 -22.56 -8.08
C THR A 54 -18.48 -21.92 -6.78
N GLN A 55 -18.34 -22.69 -5.71
CA GLN A 55 -17.80 -22.21 -4.44
C GLN A 55 -16.30 -21.79 -4.55
N ALA A 56 -15.54 -22.41 -5.43
CA ALA A 56 -14.16 -22.01 -5.70
C ALA A 56 -14.11 -20.72 -6.52
N ALA A 57 -15.03 -20.53 -7.47
CA ALA A 57 -15.13 -19.30 -8.24
C ALA A 57 -15.51 -18.10 -7.36
N ASP A 58 -16.52 -18.24 -6.50
CA ASP A 58 -16.95 -17.20 -5.56
C ASP A 58 -15.80 -16.77 -4.63
N LYS A 59 -15.04 -17.73 -4.10
CA LYS A 59 -13.87 -17.42 -3.26
C LYS A 59 -12.72 -16.73 -4.00
N VAL A 60 -12.59 -16.95 -5.28
CA VAL A 60 -11.58 -16.29 -6.12
C VAL A 60 -12.00 -14.85 -6.42
N GLU A 61 -13.29 -14.62 -6.69
CA GLU A 61 -13.84 -13.28 -6.88
C GLU A 61 -13.68 -12.42 -5.63
N ASP A 62 -14.06 -12.93 -4.45
CA ASP A 62 -13.90 -12.24 -3.17
C ASP A 62 -12.43 -11.86 -2.89
N LYS A 63 -11.50 -12.76 -3.16
CA LYS A 63 -10.06 -12.48 -2.98
C LYS A 63 -9.53 -11.48 -3.99
N MET A 64 -10.06 -11.48 -5.19
CA MET A 64 -9.65 -10.57 -6.24
C MET A 64 -10.14 -9.14 -5.95
N ASP A 65 -11.35 -9.00 -5.41
CA ASP A 65 -11.90 -7.71 -5.00
C ASP A 65 -11.18 -7.16 -3.76
N GLN A 66 -10.84 -8.01 -2.79
CA GLN A 66 -10.00 -7.62 -1.65
C GLN A 66 -8.61 -7.16 -2.09
N ALA A 67 -8.00 -7.86 -3.04
CA ALA A 67 -6.70 -7.48 -3.58
C ALA A 67 -6.77 -6.14 -4.35
N ARG A 68 -7.82 -5.92 -5.14
CA ARG A 68 -8.05 -4.66 -5.86
C ARG A 68 -8.24 -3.49 -4.89
N SER A 69 -9.05 -3.68 -3.85
CA SER A 69 -9.28 -2.66 -2.82
C SER A 69 -7.99 -2.30 -2.10
N ALA A 70 -7.19 -3.29 -1.68
CA ALA A 70 -5.91 -3.07 -1.00
C ALA A 70 -4.89 -2.34 -1.90
N VAL A 71 -4.85 -2.65 -3.20
CA VAL A 71 -3.98 -1.96 -4.17
C VAL A 71 -4.44 -0.52 -4.37
N SER A 72 -5.75 -0.29 -4.47
CA SER A 72 -6.33 1.04 -4.64
C SER A 72 -6.05 1.94 -3.44
N GLU A 73 -6.23 1.43 -2.21
CA GLU A 73 -5.92 2.16 -0.98
C GLU A 73 -4.43 2.50 -0.88
N LYS A 74 -3.57 1.56 -1.23
CA LYS A 74 -2.12 1.77 -1.20
C LYS A 74 -1.66 2.78 -2.24
N ALA A 75 -2.24 2.77 -3.43
CA ALA A 75 -1.96 3.74 -4.47
C ALA A 75 -2.46 5.14 -4.08
N ALA A 76 -3.65 5.26 -3.50
CA ALA A 76 -4.17 6.52 -3.00
C ALA A 76 -3.32 7.10 -1.86
N SER A 77 -2.87 6.26 -0.93
CA SER A 77 -1.98 6.66 0.17
C SER A 77 -0.61 7.12 -0.34
N ALA A 78 -0.02 6.42 -1.30
CA ALA A 78 1.24 6.84 -1.92
C ALA A 78 1.10 8.18 -2.66
N GLY A 79 0.01 8.38 -3.39
CA GLY A 79 -0.29 9.64 -4.08
C GLY A 79 -0.43 10.81 -3.10
N ALA A 80 -1.12 10.61 -1.99
CA ALA A 80 -1.26 11.63 -0.94
C ALA A 80 0.11 12.00 -0.32
N THR A 81 0.95 11.02 -0.04
CA THR A 81 2.29 11.27 0.53
C THR A 81 3.18 12.08 -0.43
N ILE A 82 3.12 11.81 -1.74
CA ILE A 82 3.87 12.58 -2.74
C ILE A 82 3.33 14.00 -2.84
N ALA A 83 2.01 14.19 -2.79
CA ALA A 83 1.39 15.51 -2.79
C ALA A 83 1.80 16.32 -1.55
N ASP A 84 1.77 15.75 -0.37
CA ASP A 84 2.17 16.39 0.88
C ASP A 84 3.65 16.78 0.88
N ALA A 85 4.53 15.93 0.36
CA ALA A 85 5.95 16.25 0.20
C ALA A 85 6.17 17.45 -0.74
N THR A 86 5.39 17.52 -1.82
CA THR A 86 5.43 18.64 -2.77
C THR A 86 4.95 19.94 -2.12
N ILE A 87 3.85 19.89 -1.36
CA ILE A 87 3.34 21.04 -0.61
C ILE A 87 4.38 21.52 0.39
N THR A 88 4.97 20.60 1.19
CA THR A 88 6.04 20.92 2.14
C THR A 88 7.20 21.66 1.48
N ALA A 89 7.67 21.19 0.33
CA ALA A 89 8.75 21.83 -0.40
C ALA A 89 8.38 23.24 -0.89
N LYS A 90 7.19 23.42 -1.44
CA LYS A 90 6.68 24.72 -1.89
C LYS A 90 6.53 25.71 -0.73
N VAL A 91 5.96 25.28 0.40
CA VAL A 91 5.82 26.11 1.61
C VAL A 91 7.19 26.53 2.14
N LYS A 92 8.12 25.60 2.29
CA LYS A 92 9.51 25.91 2.69
C LYS A 92 10.17 26.94 1.78
N SER A 93 10.03 26.78 0.47
CA SER A 93 10.55 27.73 -0.51
C SER A 93 9.92 29.13 -0.37
N ALA A 94 8.61 29.21 -0.16
CA ALA A 94 7.91 30.48 0.03
C ALA A 94 8.34 31.19 1.32
N LEU A 95 8.52 30.45 2.41
CA LEU A 95 9.01 31.00 3.67
C LEU A 95 10.46 31.52 3.59
N ILE A 96 11.33 30.79 2.88
CA ILE A 96 12.73 31.19 2.67
C ILE A 96 12.83 32.44 1.78
N ALA A 97 11.95 32.57 0.79
CA ALA A 97 11.92 33.70 -0.13
C ALA A 97 11.46 35.02 0.53
N GLU A 98 10.83 34.95 1.71
CA GLU A 98 10.29 36.13 2.42
C GLU A 98 11.39 36.82 3.26
N PRO A 99 11.83 38.04 2.91
CA PRO A 99 12.92 38.72 3.63
C PRO A 99 12.63 39.06 5.09
N GLY A 100 11.33 39.20 5.44
CA GLY A 100 10.87 39.54 6.79
C GLY A 100 10.77 38.33 7.71
N LEU A 101 10.91 37.12 7.18
CA LEU A 101 10.88 35.89 7.95
C LEU A 101 12.32 35.37 8.07
N LYS A 102 12.86 35.35 9.28
CA LYS A 102 14.07 34.59 9.57
C LYS A 102 13.71 33.11 9.64
N SER A 103 13.42 32.51 8.49
CA SER A 103 12.82 31.18 8.36
C SER A 103 13.77 30.01 8.64
N THR A 104 15.01 30.30 9.04
CA THR A 104 16.00 29.28 9.42
C THR A 104 15.61 28.44 10.66
N GLY A 105 14.59 28.88 11.41
CA GLY A 105 14.08 28.16 12.58
C GLY A 105 12.65 27.64 12.41
N ILE A 106 12.12 27.62 11.18
CA ILE A 106 10.75 27.14 10.91
C ILE A 106 10.80 25.77 10.24
N ASP A 107 10.26 24.79 10.93
CA ASP A 107 10.00 23.45 10.38
C ASP A 107 8.58 23.36 9.85
N VAL A 108 8.44 22.70 8.70
CA VAL A 108 7.16 22.52 7.98
C VAL A 108 6.89 21.03 7.82
N VAL A 109 5.75 20.60 8.28
CA VAL A 109 5.21 19.24 8.12
C VAL A 109 3.87 19.35 7.42
N THR A 110 3.64 18.51 6.40
CA THR A 110 2.34 18.44 5.72
C THR A 110 1.78 17.03 5.82
N GLU A 111 0.52 16.92 6.22
CA GLU A 111 -0.21 15.66 6.31
C GLU A 111 -1.62 15.85 5.76
N LYS A 112 -1.98 15.10 4.72
CA LYS A 112 -3.28 15.16 4.03
C LYS A 112 -3.69 16.56 3.57
N GLY A 113 -2.70 17.40 3.24
CA GLY A 113 -2.88 18.79 2.84
C GLY A 113 -3.00 19.79 3.99
N VAL A 114 -2.87 19.35 5.24
CA VAL A 114 -2.76 20.23 6.42
C VAL A 114 -1.30 20.53 6.67
N VAL A 115 -0.94 21.80 6.67
CA VAL A 115 0.44 22.28 6.91
C VAL A 115 0.58 22.71 8.36
N SER A 116 1.46 22.06 9.10
CA SER A 116 1.82 22.45 10.47
C SER A 116 3.19 23.14 10.48
N LEU A 117 3.25 24.35 11.00
CA LEU A 117 4.45 25.16 11.13
C LEU A 117 4.95 25.08 12.58
N PHE A 118 6.19 24.68 12.77
CA PHE A 118 6.85 24.59 14.09
C PHE A 118 8.12 25.43 14.12
N GLY A 119 8.50 25.85 15.31
CA GLY A 119 9.76 26.59 15.52
C GLY A 119 9.54 27.94 16.18
N THR A 120 10.40 28.89 15.84
CA THR A 120 10.41 30.22 16.46
C THR A 120 10.38 31.32 15.43
N THR A 121 9.75 32.44 15.79
CA THR A 121 9.73 33.66 14.99
C THR A 121 9.98 34.89 15.90
N VAL A 122 10.35 36.00 15.28
CA VAL A 122 10.75 37.22 16.03
C VAL A 122 9.58 38.12 16.42
N SER A 123 8.41 37.93 15.82
CA SER A 123 7.24 38.76 16.11
C SER A 123 5.93 38.03 15.71
N ASP A 124 4.81 38.51 16.28
CA ASP A 124 3.47 38.05 15.91
C ASP A 124 3.18 38.34 14.42
N ALA A 125 3.61 39.50 13.90
CA ALA A 125 3.46 39.84 12.50
C ALA A 125 4.19 38.85 11.58
N SER A 126 5.36 38.35 11.95
CA SER A 126 6.08 37.32 11.23
C SER A 126 5.35 35.98 11.32
N ARG A 127 4.74 35.65 12.47
CA ARG A 127 3.94 34.43 12.64
C ARG A 127 2.72 34.44 11.72
N ASP A 128 2.00 35.55 11.67
CA ASP A 128 0.81 35.73 10.82
C ASP A 128 1.22 35.70 9.33
N ARG A 129 2.34 36.29 8.97
CA ARG A 129 2.87 36.28 7.61
C ARG A 129 3.22 34.88 7.17
N ALA A 130 3.83 34.08 8.03
CA ALA A 130 4.12 32.66 7.73
C ALA A 130 2.85 31.87 7.44
N THR A 131 1.76 32.09 8.21
CA THR A 131 0.45 31.47 7.95
C THR A 131 -0.08 31.85 6.58
N GLN A 132 -0.05 33.14 6.23
CA GLN A 132 -0.53 33.63 4.92
C GLN A 132 0.23 33.00 3.76
N LEU A 133 1.56 32.93 3.87
CA LEU A 133 2.40 32.31 2.83
C LEU A 133 2.13 30.83 2.66
N ALA A 134 1.98 30.11 3.78
CA ALA A 134 1.63 28.69 3.74
C ALA A 134 0.25 28.45 3.14
N ALA A 135 -0.74 29.25 3.52
CA ALA A 135 -2.11 29.15 3.01
C ALA A 135 -2.24 29.49 1.51
N ALA A 136 -1.36 30.33 0.98
CA ALA A 136 -1.33 30.69 -0.44
C ALA A 136 -0.77 29.59 -1.36
N VAL A 137 -0.17 28.53 -0.80
CA VAL A 137 0.38 27.43 -1.58
C VAL A 137 -0.71 26.50 -2.07
N GLU A 138 -0.69 26.24 -3.37
CA GLU A 138 -1.64 25.33 -4.00
C GLU A 138 -1.59 23.92 -3.40
N GLY A 139 -2.75 23.40 -3.04
CA GLY A 139 -2.91 22.09 -2.40
C GLY A 139 -3.02 22.14 -0.89
N VAL A 140 -2.76 23.26 -0.24
CA VAL A 140 -2.96 23.46 1.18
C VAL A 140 -4.44 23.60 1.50
N LYS A 141 -4.94 22.77 2.41
CA LYS A 141 -6.33 22.78 2.88
C LYS A 141 -6.50 23.56 4.18
N ALA A 142 -5.51 23.49 5.07
CA ALA A 142 -5.48 24.17 6.35
C ALA A 142 -4.03 24.42 6.78
N VAL A 143 -3.83 25.41 7.64
CA VAL A 143 -2.53 25.72 8.23
C VAL A 143 -2.68 25.77 9.76
N GLU A 144 -1.87 24.97 10.43
CA GLU A 144 -1.71 24.98 11.90
C GLU A 144 -0.42 25.68 12.26
N ASN A 145 -0.53 26.84 12.87
CA ASN A 145 0.62 27.63 13.22
C ASN A 145 1.01 27.43 14.70
N ASN A 146 2.06 26.63 14.89
CA ASN A 146 2.64 26.34 16.21
C ASN A 146 4.00 27.07 16.40
N LEU A 147 4.16 28.25 15.78
CA LEU A 147 5.36 29.05 15.94
C LEU A 147 5.34 29.79 17.28
N ALA A 148 6.40 29.67 18.06
CA ALA A 148 6.64 30.44 19.25
C ALA A 148 7.27 31.82 18.90
N VAL A 149 6.73 32.88 19.44
CA VAL A 149 7.31 34.21 19.26
C VAL A 149 8.38 34.43 20.33
N VAL A 150 9.63 34.59 19.90
CA VAL A 150 10.76 34.95 20.77
C VAL A 150 11.12 36.39 20.49
N GLN A 151 10.75 37.28 21.42
CA GLN A 151 11.18 38.68 21.35
C GLN A 151 12.69 38.73 21.57
N GLY A 152 13.42 39.15 20.54
CA GLY A 152 14.86 39.38 20.68
C GLY A 152 15.12 40.51 21.66
N SER A 153 15.91 40.25 22.67
CA SER A 153 16.46 41.27 23.56
C SER A 153 17.44 42.16 22.86
#